data_2e013fd751fdf019490fa12b22e18970
#
_entry.id   2e013fd751fdf019490fa12b22e18970
#
_cell.length_a   1.000
_cell.length_b   1.000
_cell.length_c   1.000
_cell.angle_alpha   90.00
_cell.angle_beta   90.00
_cell.angle_gamma   90.00
#
_symmetry.space_group_name_H-M   'P 1'
#
loop_
_entity.id
_entity.type
_entity.pdbx_description
1 polymer ?
#
loop_
_entity_poly.entity_id
_entity_poly.type
_entity_poly.pdbx_seq_one_letter_code
_entity_poly.pdbx_strand_id
1 'polypeptide(L)'
;MRIDIITVLPQLLESPLSHSIMKRAQDKGLLEVHIHNLRRWAVNEYGQVDDYQYGGGAGMVMMCEPLANAIDLLRRDRTYDEIVYLTPDGETLNQRIANQLSLKGNLIFICGHYKGIDQRIRDHYVTKEISIGDYVLSGGELAAAVLVDAIGRLIPGVLNDETSALTDSFQDNLLAPPVYTRPADFRGWKVPDVLLSGDPKKVEAWRYEQAVQRTSERRPDLLDE
;
A
#
# COMPACT_ATOMS: atom_id res chain seq x y z
N MET A 1 9.87 9.97 4.97
CA MET A 1 9.82 8.99 3.85
C MET A 1 9.43 9.71 2.57
N ARG A 2 10.01 9.33 1.44
CA ARG A 2 9.59 9.83 0.11
C ARG A 2 9.16 8.67 -0.80
N ILE A 3 8.06 8.87 -1.53
CA ILE A 3 7.52 7.93 -2.51
C ILE A 3 7.30 8.67 -3.83
N ASP A 4 7.99 8.24 -4.88
CA ASP A 4 7.83 8.73 -6.24
C ASP A 4 7.00 7.70 -7.03
N ILE A 5 5.87 8.12 -7.60
CA ILE A 5 4.94 7.23 -8.32
C ILE A 5 4.96 7.56 -9.79
N ILE A 6 5.38 6.63 -10.63
CA ILE A 6 5.38 6.75 -12.09
C ILE A 6 4.07 6.15 -12.63
N THR A 7 3.29 6.96 -13.34
CA THR A 7 1.96 6.57 -13.85
C THR A 7 1.63 7.27 -15.17
N VAL A 8 0.72 6.71 -15.96
CA VAL A 8 0.14 7.36 -17.14
C VAL A 8 -1.16 8.12 -16.84
N LEU A 9 -1.74 7.92 -15.64
CA LEU A 9 -3.00 8.51 -15.16
C LEU A 9 -2.85 9.14 -13.77
N PRO A 10 -2.08 10.22 -13.61
CA PRO A 10 -1.80 10.84 -12.31
C PRO A 10 -3.07 11.26 -11.55
N GLN A 11 -4.15 11.63 -12.25
CA GLN A 11 -5.41 12.09 -11.66
C GLN A 11 -6.07 11.03 -10.76
N LEU A 12 -5.84 9.73 -11.02
CA LEU A 12 -6.38 8.65 -10.18
C LEU A 12 -5.77 8.59 -8.78
N LEU A 13 -4.62 9.23 -8.57
CA LEU A 13 -3.91 9.27 -7.28
C LEU A 13 -4.15 10.56 -6.49
N GLU A 14 -4.63 11.62 -7.12
CA GLU A 14 -4.78 12.94 -6.48
C GLU A 14 -5.73 12.88 -5.28
N SER A 15 -6.94 12.34 -5.47
CA SER A 15 -7.95 12.32 -4.42
C SER A 15 -7.55 11.45 -3.21
N PRO A 16 -7.20 10.15 -3.35
CA PRO A 16 -6.88 9.31 -2.19
C PRO A 16 -5.69 9.81 -1.38
N LEU A 17 -4.72 10.49 -2.01
CA LEU A 17 -3.51 10.96 -1.34
C LEU A 17 -3.61 12.38 -0.78
N SER A 18 -4.65 13.14 -1.11
CA SER A 18 -4.84 14.53 -0.69
C SER A 18 -5.82 14.73 0.47
N HIS A 19 -6.25 13.65 1.15
CA HIS A 19 -7.24 13.71 2.23
C HIS A 19 -6.79 12.95 3.47
N SER A 20 -7.47 13.24 4.61
CA SER A 20 -7.36 12.52 5.88
C SER A 20 -5.92 12.34 6.39
N ILE A 21 -5.54 11.11 6.75
CA ILE A 21 -4.25 10.77 7.35
C ILE A 21 -3.10 11.03 6.39
N MET A 22 -3.24 10.66 5.11
CA MET A 22 -2.19 10.86 4.10
C MET A 22 -1.90 12.35 3.87
N LYS A 23 -2.94 13.19 3.79
CA LYS A 23 -2.74 14.64 3.72
C LYS A 23 -2.00 15.18 4.95
N ARG A 24 -2.43 14.79 6.16
CA ARG A 24 -1.79 15.25 7.40
C ARG A 24 -0.33 14.81 7.51
N ALA A 25 0.00 13.59 7.06
CA ALA A 25 1.37 13.10 7.01
C ALA A 25 2.25 13.96 6.09
N GLN A 26 1.72 14.34 4.93
CA GLN A 26 2.41 15.22 3.98
C GLN A 26 2.52 16.65 4.53
N ASP A 27 1.46 17.22 5.09
CA ASP A 27 1.47 18.56 5.71
C ASP A 27 2.50 18.66 6.86
N LYS A 28 2.76 17.55 7.57
CA LYS A 28 3.78 17.45 8.63
C LYS A 28 5.20 17.18 8.09
N GLY A 29 5.38 16.94 6.81
CA GLY A 29 6.66 16.56 6.21
C GLY A 29 7.15 15.15 6.60
N LEU A 30 6.28 14.29 7.15
CA LEU A 30 6.61 12.91 7.51
C LEU A 30 6.60 11.98 6.31
N LEU A 31 5.75 12.28 5.33
CA LEU A 31 5.61 11.58 4.07
C LEU A 31 5.63 12.60 2.93
N GLU A 32 6.39 12.34 1.88
CA GLU A 32 6.38 13.09 0.63
C GLU A 32 5.94 12.15 -0.49
N VAL A 33 4.87 12.49 -1.20
CA VAL A 33 4.41 11.72 -2.36
C VAL A 33 4.50 12.58 -3.61
N HIS A 34 5.27 12.13 -4.59
CA HIS A 34 5.46 12.79 -5.87
C HIS A 34 4.91 11.92 -7.00
N ILE A 35 3.92 12.45 -7.72
CA ILE A 35 3.27 11.73 -8.83
C ILE A 35 3.86 12.23 -10.14
N HIS A 36 4.45 11.30 -10.90
CA HIS A 36 5.12 11.57 -12.17
C HIS A 36 4.28 11.03 -13.33
N ASN A 37 3.84 11.93 -14.21
CA ASN A 37 3.19 11.52 -15.45
C ASN A 37 4.26 11.00 -16.43
N LEU A 38 4.23 9.69 -16.72
CA LEU A 38 5.17 9.03 -17.61
C LEU A 38 5.22 9.65 -19.03
N ARG A 39 4.14 10.27 -19.46
CA ARG A 39 4.09 10.95 -20.79
C ARG A 39 5.10 12.10 -20.94
N ARG A 40 5.68 12.58 -19.84
CA ARG A 40 6.81 13.55 -19.88
C ARG A 40 8.09 12.97 -20.49
N TRP A 41 8.22 11.65 -20.50
CA TRP A 41 9.34 10.90 -21.09
C TRP A 41 8.94 10.10 -22.33
N ALA A 42 7.82 10.50 -22.96
CA ALA A 42 7.33 9.88 -24.18
C ALA A 42 8.38 9.92 -25.29
N VAL A 43 8.34 8.92 -26.20
CA VAL A 43 9.30 8.82 -27.30
C VAL A 43 9.02 9.79 -28.44
N ASN A 44 7.87 10.47 -28.40
CA ASN A 44 7.47 11.45 -29.42
C ASN A 44 6.56 12.54 -28.82
N GLU A 45 6.30 13.59 -29.60
CA GLU A 45 5.45 14.74 -29.24
C GLU A 45 3.96 14.37 -29.01
N TYR A 46 3.52 13.20 -29.44
CA TYR A 46 2.15 12.71 -29.21
C TYR A 46 1.97 12.07 -27.82
N GLY A 47 3.03 12.00 -27.02
CA GLY A 47 2.98 11.44 -25.67
C GLY A 47 2.93 9.92 -25.64
N GLN A 48 3.50 9.25 -26.67
CA GLN A 48 3.52 7.81 -26.77
C GLN A 48 4.43 7.19 -25.71
N VAL A 49 3.86 6.25 -24.92
CA VAL A 49 4.56 5.51 -23.85
C VAL A 49 4.31 4.01 -23.91
N ASP A 50 3.55 3.56 -24.90
CA ASP A 50 3.14 2.17 -25.11
C ASP A 50 3.19 1.81 -26.59
N ASP A 51 3.42 0.52 -26.89
CA ASP A 51 3.48 0.00 -28.26
C ASP A 51 3.03 -1.47 -28.30
N TYR A 52 2.88 -2.02 -29.50
CA TYR A 52 2.54 -3.41 -29.70
C TYR A 52 3.61 -4.35 -29.17
N GLN A 53 3.18 -5.45 -28.56
CA GLN A 53 4.12 -6.47 -28.09
C GLN A 53 4.74 -7.26 -29.25
N TYR A 54 6.01 -7.63 -29.10
CA TYR A 54 6.63 -8.60 -30.00
C TYR A 54 5.93 -9.96 -29.92
N GLY A 55 5.87 -10.66 -31.03
CA GLY A 55 5.17 -11.95 -31.12
C GLY A 55 3.67 -11.82 -31.40
N GLY A 56 3.13 -10.62 -31.46
CA GLY A 56 1.71 -10.35 -31.75
C GLY A 56 0.82 -10.54 -30.52
N GLY A 57 -0.49 -10.45 -30.71
CA GLY A 57 -1.50 -10.54 -29.67
C GLY A 57 -2.25 -9.24 -29.46
N ALA A 58 -3.32 -9.29 -28.64
CA ALA A 58 -4.15 -8.14 -28.35
C ALA A 58 -3.56 -7.26 -27.24
N GLY A 59 -3.64 -5.95 -27.40
CA GLY A 59 -3.24 -4.96 -26.41
C GLY A 59 -1.84 -4.42 -26.60
N MET A 60 -1.52 -3.38 -25.83
CA MET A 60 -0.26 -2.66 -25.84
C MET A 60 0.57 -3.02 -24.62
N VAL A 61 1.85 -2.68 -24.63
CA VAL A 61 2.79 -2.84 -23.50
C VAL A 61 3.47 -1.49 -23.28
N MET A 62 3.64 -1.09 -22.02
CA MET A 62 4.40 0.12 -21.70
C MET A 62 5.86 -0.05 -22.09
N MET A 63 6.36 0.92 -22.86
CA MET A 63 7.68 0.87 -23.48
C MET A 63 8.80 0.99 -22.45
N CYS A 64 9.94 0.34 -22.74
CA CYS A 64 11.12 0.40 -21.86
C CYS A 64 11.74 1.79 -21.81
N GLU A 65 11.86 2.51 -22.92
CA GLU A 65 12.56 3.80 -22.98
C GLU A 65 11.95 4.88 -22.11
N PRO A 66 10.62 5.18 -22.13
CA PRO A 66 10.01 6.14 -21.23
C PRO A 66 10.20 5.77 -19.75
N LEU A 67 10.04 4.49 -19.41
CA LEU A 67 10.21 4.00 -18.03
C LEU A 67 11.66 4.12 -17.55
N ALA A 68 12.61 3.68 -18.36
CA ALA A 68 14.03 3.80 -18.04
C ALA A 68 14.44 5.26 -17.83
N ASN A 69 14.07 6.16 -18.76
CA ASN A 69 14.37 7.59 -18.68
C ASN A 69 13.77 8.23 -17.40
N ALA A 70 12.54 7.86 -17.03
CA ALA A 70 11.91 8.35 -15.81
C ALA A 70 12.67 7.89 -14.56
N ILE A 71 12.96 6.58 -14.47
CA ILE A 71 13.67 5.99 -13.32
C ILE A 71 15.08 6.56 -13.22
N ASP A 72 15.82 6.64 -14.33
CA ASP A 72 17.18 7.14 -14.35
C ASP A 72 17.27 8.60 -13.92
N LEU A 73 16.29 9.43 -14.35
CA LEU A 73 16.23 10.82 -13.89
C LEU A 73 16.01 10.91 -12.38
N LEU A 74 15.09 10.13 -11.82
CA LEU A 74 14.84 10.10 -10.38
C LEU A 74 16.09 9.63 -9.60
N ARG A 75 16.85 8.68 -10.13
CA ARG A 75 18.05 8.13 -9.51
C ARG A 75 19.28 9.04 -9.60
N ARG A 76 19.29 10.08 -10.42
CA ARG A 76 20.40 11.05 -10.50
C ARG A 76 20.59 11.83 -9.19
N ASP A 77 19.50 12.23 -8.58
CA ASP A 77 19.51 13.13 -7.43
C ASP A 77 19.32 12.38 -6.11
N ARG A 78 19.04 11.07 -6.16
CA ARG A 78 18.62 10.30 -4.98
C ARG A 78 18.87 8.82 -5.13
N THR A 79 19.25 8.18 -4.02
CA THR A 79 19.25 6.71 -3.92
C THR A 79 17.88 6.24 -3.46
N TYR A 80 17.35 5.22 -4.14
CA TYR A 80 16.11 4.56 -3.77
C TYR A 80 16.38 3.20 -3.16
N ASP A 81 15.66 2.89 -2.08
CA ASP A 81 15.78 1.63 -1.37
C ASP A 81 15.11 0.50 -2.13
N GLU A 82 13.96 0.79 -2.77
CA GLU A 82 13.23 -0.16 -3.60
C GLU A 82 12.58 0.54 -4.80
N ILE A 83 12.50 -0.19 -5.90
CA ILE A 83 11.70 0.13 -7.09
C ILE A 83 10.62 -0.94 -7.20
N VAL A 84 9.40 -0.59 -6.83
CA VAL A 84 8.27 -1.51 -6.70
C VAL A 84 7.40 -1.43 -7.94
N TYR A 85 7.21 -2.53 -8.63
CA TYR A 85 6.23 -2.66 -9.70
C TYR A 85 4.94 -3.27 -9.16
N LEU A 86 3.81 -2.61 -9.41
CA LEU A 86 2.49 -3.05 -8.98
C LEU A 86 1.85 -3.89 -10.08
N THR A 87 1.72 -5.17 -9.83
CA THR A 87 1.35 -6.17 -10.83
C THR A 87 0.60 -7.33 -10.17
N PRO A 88 -0.41 -7.95 -10.85
CA PRO A 88 -1.16 -9.04 -10.25
C PRO A 88 -0.34 -10.33 -10.03
N ASP A 89 0.77 -10.49 -10.72
CA ASP A 89 1.69 -11.64 -10.60
C ASP A 89 2.83 -11.42 -9.58
N GLY A 90 2.81 -10.32 -8.83
CA GLY A 90 3.78 -10.04 -7.76
C GLY A 90 3.48 -10.76 -6.44
N GLU A 91 4.37 -10.58 -5.46
CA GLU A 91 4.18 -11.07 -4.08
C GLU A 91 2.93 -10.39 -3.47
N THR A 92 2.03 -11.21 -2.89
CA THR A 92 0.79 -10.66 -2.31
C THR A 92 1.09 -9.78 -1.09
N LEU A 93 0.64 -8.52 -1.15
CA LEU A 93 0.78 -7.56 -0.06
C LEU A 93 0.14 -8.08 1.24
N ASN A 94 0.91 -8.02 2.30
CA ASN A 94 0.46 -8.29 3.65
C ASN A 94 1.08 -7.27 4.63
N GLN A 95 0.68 -7.33 5.91
CA GLN A 95 1.16 -6.38 6.90
C GLN A 95 2.68 -6.44 7.10
N ARG A 96 3.30 -7.62 7.00
CA ARG A 96 4.76 -7.80 7.11
C ARG A 96 5.50 -7.03 6.01
N ILE A 97 5.01 -7.09 4.77
CA ILE A 97 5.59 -6.34 3.65
C ILE A 97 5.42 -4.83 3.87
N ALA A 98 4.22 -4.39 4.31
CA ALA A 98 3.98 -2.99 4.62
C ALA A 98 4.92 -2.48 5.73
N ASN A 99 5.11 -3.27 6.80
CA ASN A 99 6.06 -2.96 7.88
C ASN A 99 7.50 -2.83 7.34
N GLN A 100 7.95 -3.75 6.50
CA GLN A 100 9.30 -3.69 5.90
C GLN A 100 9.49 -2.45 5.04
N LEU A 101 8.50 -2.09 4.22
CA LEU A 101 8.57 -0.93 3.35
C LEU A 101 8.46 0.39 4.14
N SER A 102 7.74 0.40 5.27
CA SER A 102 7.62 1.61 6.11
C SER A 102 8.94 2.04 6.76
N LEU A 103 9.93 1.15 6.84
CA LEU A 103 11.27 1.42 7.35
C LEU A 103 12.22 2.02 6.30
N LYS A 104 11.81 2.10 5.04
CA LYS A 104 12.61 2.61 3.93
C LYS A 104 12.52 4.13 3.86
N GLY A 105 13.58 4.77 3.33
CA GLY A 105 13.64 6.22 3.16
C GLY A 105 13.01 6.70 1.87
N ASN A 106 13.32 6.03 0.75
CA ASN A 106 12.94 6.44 -0.60
C ASN A 106 12.46 5.24 -1.43
N LEU A 107 11.26 5.36 -2.02
CA LEU A 107 10.66 4.32 -2.84
C LEU A 107 10.25 4.88 -4.21
N ILE A 108 10.38 4.08 -5.28
CA ILE A 108 9.70 4.33 -6.55
C ILE A 108 8.59 3.28 -6.70
N PHE A 109 7.37 3.73 -7.05
CA PHE A 109 6.29 2.85 -7.45
C PHE A 109 6.02 3.00 -8.95
N ILE A 110 5.94 1.89 -9.68
CA ILE A 110 5.58 1.85 -11.09
C ILE A 110 4.16 1.32 -11.21
N CYS A 111 3.26 2.15 -11.72
CA CYS A 111 1.89 1.76 -12.03
C CYS A 111 1.84 1.22 -13.46
N GLY A 112 1.65 -0.09 -13.61
CA GLY A 112 1.45 -0.71 -14.91
C GLY A 112 0.08 -0.41 -15.50
N HIS A 113 0.03 -0.39 -16.82
CA HIS A 113 -1.19 -0.29 -17.61
C HIS A 113 -1.16 -1.27 -18.79
N TYR A 114 -2.26 -1.38 -19.51
CA TYR A 114 -2.38 -2.23 -20.71
C TYR A 114 -2.13 -3.72 -20.39
N LYS A 115 -1.15 -4.33 -21.05
CA LYS A 115 -0.69 -5.72 -20.79
C LYS A 115 0.49 -5.79 -19.80
N GLY A 116 0.83 -4.67 -19.19
CA GLY A 116 1.98 -4.55 -18.29
C GLY A 116 3.09 -3.67 -18.85
N ILE A 117 4.27 -3.81 -18.30
CA ILE A 117 5.47 -3.09 -18.72
C ILE A 117 6.43 -4.02 -19.45
N ASP A 118 7.33 -3.46 -20.25
CA ASP A 118 8.38 -4.22 -20.95
C ASP A 118 9.21 -5.03 -19.94
N GLN A 119 9.42 -6.32 -20.23
CA GLN A 119 10.11 -7.25 -19.34
C GLN A 119 11.52 -6.81 -18.97
N ARG A 120 12.22 -6.09 -19.85
CA ARG A 120 13.57 -5.56 -19.58
C ARG A 120 13.59 -4.54 -18.45
N ILE A 121 12.50 -3.81 -18.22
CA ILE A 121 12.35 -2.92 -17.05
C ILE A 121 12.17 -3.75 -15.77
N ARG A 122 11.37 -4.82 -15.82
CA ARG A 122 11.23 -5.74 -14.68
C ARG A 122 12.56 -6.36 -14.32
N ASP A 123 13.32 -6.86 -15.30
CA ASP A 123 14.57 -7.61 -15.09
C ASP A 123 15.72 -6.73 -14.58
N HIS A 124 15.75 -5.43 -14.97
CA HIS A 124 16.93 -4.59 -14.74
C HIS A 124 16.73 -3.42 -13.77
N TYR A 125 15.50 -3.00 -13.54
CA TYR A 125 15.20 -1.84 -12.68
C TYR A 125 14.34 -2.19 -11.46
N VAL A 126 13.38 -3.10 -11.62
CA VAL A 126 12.47 -3.47 -10.54
C VAL A 126 13.19 -4.32 -9.49
N THR A 127 13.05 -3.93 -8.22
CA THR A 127 13.62 -4.68 -7.10
C THR A 127 12.58 -5.52 -6.38
N LYS A 128 11.30 -5.14 -6.50
CA LYS A 128 10.19 -5.83 -5.86
C LYS A 128 8.93 -5.72 -6.72
N GLU A 129 8.18 -6.81 -6.82
CA GLU A 129 6.88 -6.87 -7.49
C GLU A 129 5.80 -7.19 -6.47
N ILE A 130 4.74 -6.36 -6.43
CA ILE A 130 3.69 -6.48 -5.41
C ILE A 130 2.32 -6.55 -6.07
N SER A 131 1.53 -7.55 -5.65
CA SER A 131 0.11 -7.71 -5.92
C SER A 131 -0.72 -7.29 -4.69
N ILE A 132 -1.88 -6.69 -4.88
CA ILE A 132 -2.84 -6.42 -3.80
C ILE A 132 -3.94 -7.49 -3.70
N GLY A 133 -3.82 -8.60 -4.44
CA GLY A 133 -4.75 -9.72 -4.42
C GLY A 133 -4.90 -10.40 -5.78
N ASP A 134 -5.53 -11.55 -5.79
CA ASP A 134 -5.72 -12.40 -6.97
C ASP A 134 -6.88 -11.90 -7.86
N TYR A 135 -6.75 -10.68 -8.35
CA TYR A 135 -7.66 -10.05 -9.30
C TYR A 135 -6.93 -9.03 -10.15
N VAL A 136 -7.48 -8.71 -11.32
CA VAL A 136 -6.87 -7.78 -12.27
C VAL A 136 -7.59 -6.44 -12.23
N LEU A 137 -6.82 -5.36 -12.12
CA LEU A 137 -7.28 -3.98 -12.25
C LEU A 137 -6.95 -3.42 -13.63
N SER A 138 -7.55 -2.29 -13.98
CA SER A 138 -7.28 -1.57 -15.24
C SER A 138 -5.89 -0.91 -15.25
N GLY A 139 -5.29 -0.66 -14.08
CA GLY A 139 -3.97 -0.07 -13.90
C GLY A 139 -3.47 -0.18 -12.47
N GLY A 140 -2.22 0.17 -12.22
CA GLY A 140 -1.56 0.05 -10.92
C GLY A 140 -1.86 1.17 -9.92
N GLU A 141 -2.59 2.22 -10.31
CA GLU A 141 -2.77 3.43 -9.49
C GLU A 141 -3.52 3.15 -8.18
N LEU A 142 -4.60 2.37 -8.24
CA LEU A 142 -5.35 2.00 -7.03
C LEU A 142 -4.51 1.13 -6.10
N ALA A 143 -3.71 0.21 -6.66
CA ALA A 143 -2.77 -0.58 -5.88
C ALA A 143 -1.68 0.31 -5.24
N ALA A 144 -1.18 1.32 -5.97
CA ALA A 144 -0.26 2.31 -5.42
C ALA A 144 -0.88 3.10 -4.26
N ALA A 145 -2.12 3.53 -4.39
CA ALA A 145 -2.83 4.24 -3.32
C ALA A 145 -3.00 3.36 -2.07
N VAL A 146 -3.38 2.09 -2.23
CA VAL A 146 -3.46 1.11 -1.13
C VAL A 146 -2.11 0.94 -0.45
N LEU A 147 -1.03 0.80 -1.22
CA LEU A 147 0.31 0.59 -0.69
C LEU A 147 0.83 1.84 0.04
N VAL A 148 0.59 3.04 -0.50
CA VAL A 148 0.95 4.31 0.16
C VAL A 148 0.22 4.46 1.49
N ASP A 149 -1.08 4.14 1.56
CA ASP A 149 -1.86 4.21 2.79
C ASP A 149 -1.38 3.18 3.81
N ALA A 150 -1.19 1.92 3.40
CA ALA A 150 -0.71 0.84 4.26
C ALA A 150 0.66 1.14 4.89
N ILE A 151 1.59 1.73 4.11
CA ILE A 151 2.92 2.12 4.56
C ILE A 151 2.86 3.42 5.36
N GLY A 152 2.18 4.42 4.84
CA GLY A 152 2.17 5.79 5.38
C GLY A 152 1.66 5.87 6.80
N ARG A 153 0.63 5.08 7.15
CA ARG A 153 0.09 5.03 8.52
C ARG A 153 1.03 4.41 9.56
N LEU A 154 2.07 3.67 9.11
CA LEU A 154 3.07 3.04 9.98
C LEU A 154 4.24 3.97 10.29
N ILE A 155 4.35 5.09 9.60
CA ILE A 155 5.42 6.07 9.83
C ILE A 155 5.18 6.74 11.20
N PRO A 156 6.20 6.78 12.10
CA PRO A 156 6.06 7.41 13.40
C PRO A 156 5.56 8.87 13.31
N GLY A 157 4.60 9.23 14.17
CA GLY A 157 3.99 10.57 14.20
C GLY A 157 2.89 10.83 13.15
N VAL A 158 2.59 9.89 12.25
CA VAL A 158 1.47 10.00 11.30
C VAL A 158 0.14 9.76 11.98
N LEU A 159 0.02 8.71 12.78
CA LEU A 159 -1.14 8.48 13.66
C LEU A 159 -0.97 9.29 14.95
N ASN A 160 -2.08 9.78 15.50
CA ASN A 160 -2.06 10.55 16.75
C ASN A 160 -1.70 9.69 17.97
N ASP A 161 -2.01 8.39 17.92
CA ASP A 161 -1.67 7.40 18.91
C ASP A 161 -0.87 6.29 18.22
N GLU A 162 0.42 6.24 18.50
CA GLU A 162 1.36 5.27 17.93
C GLU A 162 1.01 3.82 18.32
N THR A 163 0.36 3.63 19.49
CA THR A 163 -0.11 2.31 19.93
C THR A 163 -1.27 1.79 19.09
N SER A 164 -2.00 2.68 18.39
CA SER A 164 -3.11 2.30 17.52
C SER A 164 -2.66 1.36 16.40
N ALA A 165 -1.51 1.61 15.78
CA ALA A 165 -0.97 0.75 14.74
C ALA A 165 -0.55 -0.63 15.29
N LEU A 166 -0.08 -0.68 16.55
CA LEU A 166 0.36 -1.93 17.20
C LEU A 166 -0.79 -2.85 17.60
N THR A 167 -1.99 -2.29 17.80
CA THR A 167 -3.19 -3.05 18.20
C THR A 167 -4.11 -3.41 17.03
N ASP A 168 -3.73 -3.05 15.81
CA ASP A 168 -4.47 -3.41 14.60
C ASP A 168 -4.27 -4.90 14.25
N SER A 169 -5.17 -5.42 13.41
CA SER A 169 -5.06 -6.79 12.87
C SER A 169 -3.72 -7.01 12.16
N PHE A 170 -3.20 -8.22 12.25
CA PHE A 170 -2.00 -8.73 11.58
C PHE A 170 -0.64 -8.25 12.15
N GLN A 171 -0.61 -7.52 13.26
CA GLN A 171 0.67 -7.14 13.87
C GLN A 171 1.34 -8.33 14.58
N ASP A 172 0.58 -9.12 15.34
CA ASP A 172 1.06 -10.30 16.05
C ASP A 172 0.37 -11.58 15.54
N ASN A 173 0.16 -11.69 14.23
CA ASN A 173 -0.58 -12.77 13.59
C ASN A 173 -2.00 -12.98 14.12
N LEU A 174 -2.58 -11.97 14.75
CA LEU A 174 -3.94 -12.00 15.28
C LEU A 174 -4.83 -10.96 14.58
N LEU A 175 -6.12 -11.27 14.51
CA LEU A 175 -7.14 -10.28 14.17
C LEU A 175 -7.45 -9.42 15.41
N ALA A 176 -7.66 -8.12 15.21
CA ALA A 176 -8.07 -7.22 16.28
C ALA A 176 -9.37 -7.70 16.97
N PRO A 177 -9.49 -7.52 18.30
CA PRO A 177 -10.70 -7.87 19.05
C PRO A 177 -11.90 -7.01 18.61
N PRO A 178 -13.15 -7.42 18.92
CA PRO A 178 -14.31 -6.59 18.66
C PRO A 178 -14.26 -5.30 19.47
N VAL A 179 -14.69 -4.20 18.86
CA VAL A 179 -14.74 -2.89 19.47
C VAL A 179 -16.18 -2.43 19.66
N TYR A 180 -16.43 -1.69 20.74
CA TYR A 180 -17.76 -1.18 21.11
C TYR A 180 -17.68 0.32 21.39
N THR A 181 -18.74 1.04 21.07
CA THR A 181 -18.88 2.47 21.36
C THR A 181 -20.20 2.73 22.12
N ARG A 182 -20.43 3.97 22.53
CA ARG A 182 -21.66 4.40 23.18
C ARG A 182 -22.87 4.35 22.23
N PRO A 183 -24.07 4.04 22.74
CA PRO A 183 -24.44 3.75 24.15
C PRO A 183 -24.07 2.32 24.57
N ALA A 184 -24.00 2.06 25.89
CA ALA A 184 -23.70 0.72 26.43
C ALA A 184 -24.82 -0.31 26.17
N ASP A 185 -26.04 0.14 25.97
CA ASP A 185 -27.18 -0.67 25.50
C ASP A 185 -27.77 -0.01 24.24
N PHE A 186 -27.76 -0.73 23.14
CA PHE A 186 -28.39 -0.30 21.90
C PHE A 186 -29.41 -1.34 21.45
N ARG A 187 -30.68 -1.06 21.61
CA ARG A 187 -31.80 -1.94 21.23
C ARG A 187 -31.76 -3.31 21.93
N GLY A 188 -31.26 -3.38 23.17
CA GLY A 188 -31.10 -4.61 23.92
C GLY A 188 -29.76 -5.33 23.64
N TRP A 189 -28.95 -4.84 22.71
CA TRP A 189 -27.59 -5.35 22.47
C TRP A 189 -26.61 -4.61 23.38
N LYS A 190 -26.04 -5.33 24.32
CA LYS A 190 -25.19 -4.74 25.38
C LYS A 190 -23.72 -4.86 25.08
N VAL A 191 -22.99 -3.85 25.52
CA VAL A 191 -21.52 -3.94 25.61
C VAL A 191 -21.17 -4.97 26.69
N PRO A 192 -20.17 -5.85 26.47
CA PRO A 192 -19.71 -6.79 27.50
C PRO A 192 -19.34 -6.08 28.81
N ASP A 193 -19.79 -6.60 29.95
CA ASP A 193 -19.60 -5.99 31.27
C ASP A 193 -18.12 -5.78 31.64
N VAL A 194 -17.24 -6.67 31.16
CA VAL A 194 -15.78 -6.56 31.37
C VAL A 194 -15.23 -5.25 30.83
N LEU A 195 -15.76 -4.75 29.70
CA LEU A 195 -15.33 -3.48 29.09
C LEU A 195 -15.83 -2.26 29.86
N LEU A 196 -16.82 -2.44 30.74
CA LEU A 196 -17.39 -1.41 31.61
C LEU A 196 -16.82 -1.46 33.04
N SER A 197 -16.00 -2.47 33.34
CA SER A 197 -15.48 -2.75 34.70
C SER A 197 -14.49 -1.70 35.23
N GLY A 198 -13.82 -0.93 34.34
CA GLY A 198 -12.74 -0.03 34.72
C GLY A 198 -11.43 -0.73 35.14
N ASP A 199 -11.35 -2.06 35.02
CA ASP A 199 -10.15 -2.85 35.33
C ASP A 199 -9.33 -3.12 34.06
N PRO A 200 -8.18 -2.42 33.86
CA PRO A 200 -7.39 -2.54 32.62
C PRO A 200 -6.91 -3.97 32.36
N LYS A 201 -6.54 -4.72 33.42
CA LYS A 201 -6.03 -6.09 33.28
C LYS A 201 -7.10 -7.06 32.76
N LYS A 202 -8.34 -6.93 33.27
CA LYS A 202 -9.45 -7.76 32.81
C LYS A 202 -9.85 -7.39 31.37
N VAL A 203 -9.83 -6.10 31.04
CA VAL A 203 -10.11 -5.62 29.68
C VAL A 203 -9.05 -6.15 28.70
N GLU A 204 -7.77 -6.10 29.04
CA GLU A 204 -6.68 -6.60 28.20
C GLU A 204 -6.77 -8.12 28.00
N ALA A 205 -6.97 -8.89 29.06
CA ALA A 205 -7.16 -10.35 28.99
C ALA A 205 -8.34 -10.70 28.08
N TRP A 206 -9.49 -10.03 28.24
CA TRP A 206 -10.67 -10.25 27.40
C TRP A 206 -10.39 -9.91 25.94
N ARG A 207 -9.70 -8.79 25.66
CA ARG A 207 -9.33 -8.41 24.29
C ARG A 207 -8.46 -9.47 23.63
N TYR A 208 -7.48 -9.98 24.35
CA TYR A 208 -6.61 -11.05 23.84
C TYR A 208 -7.40 -12.35 23.54
N GLU A 209 -8.26 -12.79 24.46
CA GLU A 209 -9.11 -13.97 24.24
C GLU A 209 -10.00 -13.79 23.00
N GLN A 210 -10.62 -12.61 22.85
CA GLN A 210 -11.45 -12.31 21.69
C GLN A 210 -10.64 -12.24 20.39
N ALA A 211 -9.42 -11.72 20.42
CA ALA A 211 -8.53 -11.72 19.26
C ALA A 211 -8.19 -13.14 18.82
N VAL A 212 -7.78 -14.01 19.75
CA VAL A 212 -7.47 -15.41 19.48
C VAL A 212 -8.70 -16.15 18.93
N GLN A 213 -9.86 -16.01 19.56
CA GLN A 213 -11.10 -16.63 19.10
C GLN A 213 -11.46 -16.18 17.67
N ARG A 214 -11.46 -14.87 17.41
CA ARG A 214 -11.76 -14.36 16.06
C ARG A 214 -10.77 -14.85 15.01
N THR A 215 -9.50 -14.97 15.38
CA THR A 215 -8.46 -15.44 14.47
C THR A 215 -8.70 -16.90 14.14
N SER A 216 -8.95 -17.77 15.14
CA SER A 216 -9.24 -19.18 14.91
C SER A 216 -10.49 -19.44 14.05
N GLU A 217 -11.51 -18.58 14.19
CA GLU A 217 -12.75 -18.71 13.42
C GLU A 217 -12.66 -18.17 11.98
N ARG A 218 -11.89 -17.10 11.76
CA ARG A 218 -11.90 -16.36 10.49
C ARG A 218 -10.64 -16.50 9.67
N ARG A 219 -9.51 -16.63 10.33
CA ARG A 219 -8.18 -16.72 9.73
C ARG A 219 -7.29 -17.70 10.50
N PRO A 220 -7.68 -18.97 10.55
CA PRO A 220 -6.90 -20.00 11.26
C PRO A 220 -5.48 -20.13 10.70
N ASP A 221 -5.28 -19.82 9.42
CA ASP A 221 -3.99 -19.79 8.76
C ASP A 221 -2.95 -18.89 9.44
N LEU A 222 -3.37 -17.83 10.16
CA LEU A 222 -2.47 -16.95 10.89
C LEU A 222 -1.92 -17.55 12.20
N LEU A 223 -2.55 -18.61 12.71
CA LEU A 223 -2.12 -19.30 13.94
C LEU A 223 -1.11 -20.40 13.65
N ASP A 224 -0.95 -20.81 12.39
CA ASP A 224 -0.04 -21.88 11.96
C ASP A 224 1.34 -21.34 11.54
N GLU A 225 1.54 -20.02 11.53
CA GLU A 225 2.81 -19.32 11.29
C GLU A 225 3.52 -18.96 12.61
#